data_617ebdba70c5f0afd76ad8f40c5c3865
#
_entry.id   617ebdba70c5f0afd76ad8f40c5c3865
#
_cell.length_a   1.000
_cell.length_b   1.000
_cell.length_c   1.000
_cell.angle_alpha   90.00
_cell.angle_beta   90.00
_cell.angle_gamma   90.00
#
_symmetry.space_group_name_H-M   'P 1'
#
loop_
_entity.id
_entity.type
_entity.pdbx_description
1 polymer ?
#
loop_
_entity_poly.entity_id
_entity_poly.type
_entity_poly.pdbx_seq_one_letter_code
_entity_poly.pdbx_strand_id
1 'polypeptide(L)'
;MSINITSRLAKFDELIPSNIPFVEGKLKGHQDRKNYSVIGPGVSEDAKQNVKIAEEHGFNIGAVSAAPMNGSGLHSHTTAEVFIIHSGAWRFYWGVDGTEGEIILNKGDIASFPTNMFRGFQNVSNEEALMFVVLGENDPGVITWTPKLLK
;
A
#
# COMPACT_ATOMS: atom_id res chain seq x y z
N MET A 1 8.42 -37.11 5.60
CA MET A 1 7.22 -36.28 5.35
C MET A 1 7.59 -35.10 4.46
N SER A 2 6.95 -35.00 3.31
CA SER A 2 7.15 -33.85 2.43
C SER A 2 6.17 -32.72 2.80
N ILE A 3 6.64 -31.47 2.79
CA ILE A 3 5.82 -30.30 3.04
C ILE A 3 5.43 -29.71 1.69
N ASN A 4 4.13 -29.60 1.46
CA ASN A 4 3.62 -28.90 0.28
C ASN A 4 3.53 -27.41 0.59
N ILE A 5 4.35 -26.59 -0.07
CA ILE A 5 4.41 -25.15 0.12
C ILE A 5 3.58 -24.35 -0.89
N THR A 6 2.78 -25.03 -1.73
CA THR A 6 2.03 -24.36 -2.82
C THR A 6 1.12 -23.25 -2.32
N SER A 7 0.48 -23.44 -1.15
CA SER A 7 -0.37 -22.42 -0.52
C SER A 7 0.40 -21.20 0.03
N ARG A 8 1.73 -21.30 0.07
CA ARG A 8 2.62 -20.25 0.60
C ARG A 8 3.42 -19.55 -0.51
N LEU A 9 3.01 -19.75 -1.75
CA LEU A 9 3.65 -19.15 -2.92
C LEU A 9 2.69 -18.16 -3.59
N ALA A 10 3.22 -17.04 -4.03
CA ALA A 10 2.49 -16.05 -4.79
C ALA A 10 3.29 -15.64 -6.02
N LYS A 11 2.71 -15.84 -7.19
CA LYS A 11 3.23 -15.26 -8.45
C LYS A 11 2.47 -13.97 -8.71
N PHE A 12 3.18 -12.88 -8.92
CA PHE A 12 2.57 -11.56 -9.04
C PHE A 12 1.51 -11.49 -10.15
N ASP A 13 1.77 -12.11 -11.29
CA ASP A 13 0.86 -12.16 -12.44
C ASP A 13 -0.43 -12.96 -12.18
N GLU A 14 -0.48 -13.75 -11.12
CA GLU A 14 -1.66 -14.51 -10.70
C GLU A 14 -2.44 -13.82 -9.57
N LEU A 15 -1.96 -12.70 -9.05
CA LEU A 15 -2.64 -11.97 -7.98
C LEU A 15 -3.86 -11.22 -8.51
N ILE A 16 -4.92 -11.19 -7.70
CA ILE A 16 -6.16 -10.49 -8.01
C ILE A 16 -6.21 -9.20 -7.18
N PRO A 17 -6.05 -8.03 -7.81
CA PRO A 17 -6.06 -6.76 -7.09
C PRO A 17 -7.47 -6.29 -6.76
N SER A 18 -7.58 -5.41 -5.76
CA SER A 18 -8.71 -4.52 -5.63
C SER A 18 -8.42 -3.22 -6.41
N ASN A 19 -9.38 -2.80 -7.24
CA ASN A 19 -9.32 -1.53 -7.96
C ASN A 19 -9.96 -0.37 -7.18
N ILE A 20 -10.66 -0.69 -6.09
CA ILE A 20 -11.33 0.26 -5.20
C ILE A 20 -10.99 -0.04 -3.74
N PRO A 21 -9.70 -0.12 -3.38
CA PRO A 21 -9.31 -0.58 -2.05
C PRO A 21 -9.72 0.37 -0.93
N PHE A 22 -9.97 1.65 -1.25
CA PHE A 22 -10.24 2.71 -0.28
C PHE A 22 -11.27 3.70 -0.79
N VAL A 23 -11.90 4.42 0.15
CA VAL A 23 -12.90 5.46 -0.16
C VAL A 23 -12.37 6.58 -1.06
N GLU A 24 -11.08 6.90 -0.95
CA GLU A 24 -10.44 7.92 -1.79
C GLU A 24 -10.36 7.54 -3.28
N GLY A 25 -10.56 6.27 -3.62
CA GLY A 25 -10.54 5.81 -5.02
C GLY A 25 -11.56 6.48 -5.94
N LYS A 26 -12.47 7.28 -5.39
CA LYS A 26 -13.42 8.11 -6.15
C LYS A 26 -12.87 9.50 -6.47
N LEU A 27 -11.75 9.88 -5.87
CA LEU A 27 -11.16 11.21 -6.00
C LEU A 27 -10.11 11.23 -7.11
N LYS A 28 -10.00 12.38 -7.80
CA LYS A 28 -8.98 12.58 -8.83
C LYS A 28 -7.57 12.40 -8.24
N GLY A 29 -6.73 11.63 -8.94
CA GLY A 29 -5.37 11.30 -8.48
C GLY A 29 -5.30 10.05 -7.61
N HIS A 30 -6.44 9.39 -7.35
CA HIS A 30 -6.51 8.17 -6.53
C HIS A 30 -7.29 7.04 -7.22
N GLN A 31 -7.79 7.28 -8.43
CA GLN A 31 -8.70 6.37 -9.14
C GLN A 31 -7.98 5.19 -9.78
N ASP A 32 -6.81 5.43 -10.35
CA ASP A 32 -6.06 4.44 -11.12
C ASP A 32 -4.96 3.80 -10.26
N ARG A 33 -5.40 3.15 -9.19
CA ARG A 33 -4.57 2.43 -8.24
C ARG A 33 -5.13 1.04 -7.98
N LYS A 34 -4.24 0.05 -7.92
CA LYS A 34 -4.57 -1.33 -7.57
C LYS A 34 -3.83 -1.72 -6.30
N ASN A 35 -4.55 -2.33 -5.37
CA ASN A 35 -3.96 -2.89 -4.15
C ASN A 35 -4.05 -4.42 -4.19
N TYR A 36 -2.95 -5.06 -3.82
CA TYR A 36 -2.83 -6.52 -3.74
C TYR A 36 -2.60 -6.92 -2.29
N SER A 37 -3.35 -7.90 -1.78
CA SER A 37 -3.09 -8.53 -0.49
C SER A 37 -2.39 -9.85 -0.73
N VAL A 38 -1.10 -9.90 -0.43
CA VAL A 38 -0.26 -11.10 -0.65
C VAL A 38 -0.24 -11.97 0.59
N ILE A 39 0.22 -11.43 1.73
CA ILE A 39 0.19 -12.09 3.04
C ILE A 39 -0.68 -11.23 3.96
N GLY A 40 -1.78 -11.81 4.43
CA GLY A 40 -2.72 -11.14 5.30
C GLY A 40 -3.61 -10.11 4.59
N PRO A 41 -4.64 -9.61 5.27
CA PRO A 41 -5.68 -8.78 4.68
C PRO A 41 -5.23 -7.33 4.40
N GLY A 42 -4.16 -6.85 5.03
CA GLY A 42 -3.78 -5.44 4.97
C GLY A 42 -4.81 -4.52 5.62
N VAL A 43 -4.80 -3.26 5.22
CA VAL A 43 -5.73 -2.23 5.71
C VAL A 43 -6.78 -1.82 4.68
N SER A 44 -6.98 -2.62 3.64
CA SER A 44 -7.96 -2.35 2.60
C SER A 44 -9.38 -2.22 3.17
N GLU A 45 -10.12 -1.23 2.67
CA GLU A 45 -11.53 -1.04 2.98
C GLU A 45 -12.45 -1.87 2.07
N ASP A 46 -11.87 -2.62 1.13
CA ASP A 46 -12.60 -3.56 0.27
C ASP A 46 -12.75 -4.92 0.96
N ALA A 47 -13.94 -5.19 1.48
CA ALA A 47 -14.26 -6.45 2.18
C ALA A 47 -14.15 -7.70 1.28
N LYS A 48 -14.08 -7.53 -0.03
CA LYS A 48 -13.97 -8.61 -1.02
C LYS A 48 -12.55 -8.79 -1.54
N GLN A 49 -11.59 -8.08 -0.98
CA GLN A 49 -10.20 -8.19 -1.44
C GLN A 49 -9.67 -9.61 -1.25
N ASN A 50 -9.09 -10.15 -2.32
CA ASN A 50 -8.49 -11.48 -2.31
C ASN A 50 -7.15 -11.48 -1.58
N VAL A 51 -6.95 -12.43 -0.66
CA VAL A 51 -5.69 -12.66 0.06
C VAL A 51 -5.06 -13.94 -0.45
N LYS A 52 -3.84 -13.87 -1.00
CA LYS A 52 -3.20 -15.03 -1.63
C LYS A 52 -2.66 -16.03 -0.61
N ILE A 53 -1.98 -15.54 0.42
CA ILE A 53 -1.40 -16.38 1.48
C ILE A 53 -2.09 -16.01 2.79
N ALA A 54 -3.00 -16.87 3.23
CA ALA A 54 -3.89 -16.58 4.36
C ALA A 54 -3.27 -16.89 5.74
N GLU A 55 -2.19 -17.69 5.78
CA GLU A 55 -1.57 -18.02 7.05
C GLU A 55 -0.96 -16.79 7.72
N GLU A 56 -1.10 -16.72 9.04
CA GLU A 56 -0.57 -15.62 9.84
C GLU A 56 0.96 -15.67 9.93
N HIS A 57 1.62 -14.54 9.71
CA HIS A 57 3.08 -14.42 9.71
C HIS A 57 3.60 -13.44 10.76
N GLY A 58 2.72 -12.75 11.51
CA GLY A 58 3.10 -11.65 12.39
C GLY A 58 3.31 -10.33 11.64
N PHE A 59 3.08 -10.31 10.34
CA PHE A 59 3.14 -9.13 9.47
C PHE A 59 2.27 -9.36 8.24
N ASN A 60 1.97 -8.27 7.53
CA ASN A 60 1.29 -8.31 6.25
C ASN A 60 2.24 -7.90 5.14
N ILE A 61 2.09 -8.50 3.96
CA ILE A 61 2.73 -8.03 2.73
C ILE A 61 1.65 -7.76 1.69
N GLY A 62 1.67 -6.56 1.17
CA GLY A 62 0.83 -6.14 0.06
C GLY A 62 1.67 -5.56 -1.07
N ALA A 63 1.00 -5.14 -2.12
CA ALA A 63 1.60 -4.39 -3.21
C ALA A 63 0.62 -3.32 -3.67
N VAL A 64 1.17 -2.24 -4.20
CA VAL A 64 0.42 -1.14 -4.80
C VAL A 64 0.98 -0.88 -6.19
N SER A 65 0.12 -0.91 -7.19
CA SER A 65 0.44 -0.34 -8.50
C SER A 65 -0.43 0.88 -8.76
N ALA A 66 0.11 1.87 -9.45
CA ALA A 66 -0.63 3.07 -9.79
C ALA A 66 -0.18 3.61 -11.15
N ALA A 67 -1.15 4.15 -11.88
CA ALA A 67 -0.89 4.92 -13.09
C ALA A 67 -0.15 6.23 -12.75
N PRO A 68 0.48 6.90 -13.74
CA PRO A 68 1.11 8.18 -13.50
C PRO A 68 0.22 9.18 -12.77
N MET A 69 0.78 9.88 -11.81
CA MET A 69 0.12 10.89 -10.97
C MET A 69 -0.99 10.36 -10.07
N ASN A 70 -1.10 9.05 -9.91
CA ASN A 70 -2.03 8.39 -8.98
C ASN A 70 -1.29 7.84 -7.76
N GLY A 71 -2.01 7.70 -6.65
CA GLY A 71 -1.46 7.20 -5.39
C GLY A 71 -2.45 7.31 -4.25
N SER A 72 -1.93 7.49 -3.05
CA SER A 72 -2.73 7.62 -1.83
C SER A 72 -2.61 9.01 -1.24
N GLY A 73 -3.73 9.56 -0.78
CA GLY A 73 -3.75 10.77 0.02
C GLY A 73 -3.23 10.55 1.44
N LEU A 74 -3.26 11.62 2.23
CA LEU A 74 -2.74 11.60 3.60
C LEU A 74 -3.56 10.68 4.51
N HIS A 75 -2.89 9.70 5.07
CA HIS A 75 -3.46 8.72 6.00
C HIS A 75 -2.41 8.27 7.01
N SER A 76 -2.85 7.66 8.08
CA SER A 76 -1.98 7.07 9.09
C SER A 76 -2.43 5.67 9.47
N HIS A 77 -1.52 4.92 10.07
CA HIS A 77 -1.76 3.57 10.60
C HIS A 77 -1.29 3.47 12.05
N THR A 78 -1.89 2.56 12.80
CA THR A 78 -1.47 2.25 14.17
C THR A 78 -0.33 1.24 14.22
N THR A 79 0.04 0.65 13.08
CA THR A 79 1.14 -0.29 12.91
C THR A 79 2.27 0.31 12.08
N ALA A 80 3.46 -0.24 12.18
CA ALA A 80 4.58 0.16 11.33
C ALA A 80 4.31 -0.20 9.87
N GLU A 81 4.74 0.67 8.96
CA GLU A 81 4.61 0.45 7.53
C GLU A 81 5.93 0.73 6.81
N VAL A 82 6.32 -0.19 5.93
CA VAL A 82 7.53 -0.08 5.12
C VAL A 82 7.15 -0.24 3.65
N PHE A 83 7.64 0.66 2.81
CA PHE A 83 7.50 0.60 1.36
C PHE A 83 8.83 0.21 0.72
N ILE A 84 8.77 -0.70 -0.25
CA ILE A 84 9.93 -1.16 -1.04
C ILE A 84 9.61 -0.88 -2.50
N ILE A 85 10.35 0.03 -3.12
CA ILE A 85 10.10 0.43 -4.51
C ILE A 85 10.60 -0.66 -5.46
N HIS A 86 9.69 -1.20 -6.25
CA HIS A 86 10.00 -2.20 -7.28
C HIS A 86 10.24 -1.57 -8.65
N SER A 87 9.43 -0.59 -9.04
CA SER A 87 9.56 0.10 -10.32
C SER A 87 9.05 1.54 -10.24
N GLY A 88 9.49 2.36 -11.17
CA GLY A 88 9.10 3.76 -11.28
C GLY A 88 9.76 4.66 -10.25
N ALA A 89 9.20 5.85 -10.12
CA ALA A 89 9.59 6.86 -9.15
C ALA A 89 8.36 7.26 -8.34
N TRP A 90 8.50 7.23 -7.02
CA TRP A 90 7.40 7.50 -6.11
C TRP A 90 7.74 8.68 -5.22
N ARG A 91 6.86 9.68 -5.22
CA ARG A 91 6.91 10.80 -4.28
C ARG A 91 6.18 10.39 -3.01
N PHE A 92 6.85 10.46 -1.88
CA PHE A 92 6.25 10.36 -0.55
C PHE A 92 6.21 11.74 0.08
N TYR A 93 5.14 12.06 0.76
CA TYR A 93 4.96 13.33 1.47
C TYR A 93 4.27 13.07 2.80
N TRP A 94 4.54 13.89 3.80
CA TRP A 94 4.06 13.63 5.16
C TRP A 94 3.71 14.89 5.94
N GLY A 95 3.13 14.66 7.13
CA GLY A 95 2.60 15.67 8.02
C GLY A 95 1.09 15.79 7.91
N VAL A 96 0.47 16.46 8.86
CA VAL A 96 -0.99 16.61 8.93
C VAL A 96 -1.58 17.27 7.68
N ASP A 97 -0.85 18.23 7.12
CA ASP A 97 -1.22 18.91 5.87
C ASP A 97 -0.42 18.41 4.66
N GLY A 98 0.47 17.44 4.85
CA GLY A 98 1.34 16.92 3.79
C GLY A 98 2.47 17.87 3.40
N THR A 99 2.80 18.84 4.24
CA THR A 99 3.77 19.89 3.94
C THR A 99 5.01 19.86 4.84
N GLU A 100 5.10 18.90 5.75
CA GLU A 100 6.27 18.79 6.65
C GLU A 100 7.51 18.28 5.93
N GLY A 101 7.33 17.52 4.86
CA GLY A 101 8.43 17.07 4.01
C GLY A 101 7.95 16.19 2.86
N GLU A 102 8.83 16.00 1.90
CA GLU A 102 8.63 15.08 0.78
C GLU A 102 9.96 14.54 0.26
N ILE A 103 9.91 13.39 -0.40
CA ILE A 103 11.05 12.77 -1.06
C ILE A 103 10.57 11.95 -2.25
N ILE A 104 11.42 11.83 -3.26
CA ILE A 104 11.21 10.90 -4.38
C ILE A 104 12.13 9.71 -4.20
N LEU A 105 11.54 8.51 -4.20
CA LEU A 105 12.25 7.24 -4.12
C LEU A 105 12.17 6.50 -5.44
N ASN A 106 13.24 5.78 -5.77
CA ASN A 106 13.40 5.04 -7.01
C ASN A 106 13.55 3.54 -6.72
N LYS A 107 13.61 2.73 -7.77
CA LYS A 107 13.76 1.28 -7.69
C LYS A 107 14.84 0.86 -6.68
N GLY A 108 14.46 0.01 -5.74
CA GLY A 108 15.33 -0.52 -4.68
C GLY A 108 15.35 0.32 -3.41
N ASP A 109 14.83 1.54 -3.44
CA ASP A 109 14.75 2.40 -2.26
C ASP A 109 13.65 1.93 -1.31
N ILE A 110 13.83 2.24 -0.03
CA ILE A 110 12.93 1.81 1.04
C ILE A 110 12.54 3.03 1.89
N ALA A 111 11.25 3.14 2.21
CA ALA A 111 10.73 4.11 3.17
C ALA A 111 10.10 3.38 4.35
N SER A 112 10.44 3.80 5.57
CA SER A 112 9.80 3.34 6.79
C SER A 112 9.09 4.50 7.46
N PHE A 113 7.78 4.35 7.69
CA PHE A 113 6.97 5.36 8.36
C PHE A 113 6.59 4.91 9.77
N PRO A 114 6.80 5.79 10.78
CA PRO A 114 6.37 5.51 12.14
C PRO A 114 4.84 5.38 12.23
N THR A 115 4.40 4.70 13.27
CA THR A 115 2.98 4.64 13.60
C THR A 115 2.40 6.04 13.81
N ASN A 116 1.16 6.23 13.42
CA ASN A 116 0.38 7.46 13.59
C ASN A 116 0.90 8.70 12.82
N MET A 117 1.92 8.53 11.98
CA MET A 117 2.39 9.60 11.12
C MET A 117 1.57 9.68 9.84
N PHE A 118 0.98 10.83 9.56
CA PHE A 118 0.29 11.04 8.29
C PHE A 118 1.27 11.09 7.12
N ARG A 119 1.01 10.26 6.11
CA ARG A 119 1.79 10.21 4.86
C ARG A 119 0.89 9.90 3.69
N GLY A 120 1.33 10.30 2.52
CA GLY A 120 0.74 9.94 1.25
C GLY A 120 1.83 9.61 0.24
N PHE A 121 1.44 9.07 -0.90
CA PHE A 121 2.37 8.75 -1.97
C PHE A 121 1.72 8.94 -3.34
N GLN A 122 2.57 9.14 -4.34
CA GLN A 122 2.14 9.36 -5.73
C GLN A 122 3.19 8.80 -6.68
N ASN A 123 2.75 8.07 -7.70
CA ASN A 123 3.62 7.69 -8.80
C ASN A 123 3.91 8.93 -9.65
N VAL A 124 5.17 9.37 -9.65
CA VAL A 124 5.61 10.55 -10.41
C VAL A 124 6.37 10.16 -11.68
N SER A 125 6.43 8.88 -12.01
CA SER A 125 6.94 8.42 -13.30
C SER A 125 5.86 8.50 -14.38
N ASN A 126 6.25 8.30 -15.64
CA ASN A 126 5.37 8.40 -16.80
C ASN A 126 4.78 7.04 -17.23
N GLU A 127 4.96 6.00 -16.44
CA GLU A 127 4.42 4.66 -16.64
C GLU A 127 3.77 4.15 -15.36
N GLU A 128 2.97 3.08 -15.47
CA GLU A 128 2.48 2.38 -14.29
C GLU A 128 3.68 1.87 -13.46
N ALA A 129 3.62 2.06 -12.17
CA ALA A 129 4.70 1.70 -11.25
C ALA A 129 4.20 0.81 -10.12
N LEU A 130 5.10 0.03 -9.53
CA LEU A 130 4.82 -0.95 -8.50
C LEU A 130 5.73 -0.74 -7.29
N MET A 131 5.15 -0.89 -6.10
CA MET A 131 5.90 -1.01 -4.85
C MET A 131 5.28 -2.09 -3.97
N PHE A 132 6.11 -2.70 -3.12
CA PHE A 132 5.64 -3.62 -2.08
C PHE A 132 5.52 -2.89 -0.75
N VAL A 133 4.58 -3.36 0.07
CA VAL A 133 4.26 -2.75 1.37
C VAL A 133 4.27 -3.83 2.44
N VAL A 134 4.96 -3.55 3.53
CA VAL A 134 4.96 -4.41 4.72
C VAL A 134 4.27 -3.67 5.85
N LEU A 135 3.26 -4.28 6.44
CA LEU A 135 2.55 -3.78 7.63
C LEU A 135 2.82 -4.71 8.80
N GLY A 136 3.08 -4.15 9.97
CA GLY A 136 3.28 -4.93 11.19
C GLY A 136 2.01 -5.65 11.63
N GLU A 137 2.20 -6.73 12.41
CA GLU A 137 1.16 -7.55 13.04
C GLU A 137 0.29 -8.33 12.05
N ASN A 138 -0.45 -9.32 12.56
CA ASN A 138 -1.40 -10.11 11.77
C ASN A 138 -2.63 -9.28 11.41
N ASP A 139 -3.14 -8.50 12.37
CA ASP A 139 -4.19 -7.50 12.14
C ASP A 139 -3.55 -6.11 12.17
N PRO A 140 -3.34 -5.48 11.01
CA PRO A 140 -2.69 -4.17 10.94
C PRO A 140 -3.62 -3.01 11.35
N GLY A 141 -4.84 -3.30 11.76
CA GLY A 141 -5.83 -2.30 12.15
C GLY A 141 -6.49 -1.61 10.97
N VAL A 142 -6.94 -0.39 11.20
CA VAL A 142 -7.64 0.41 10.21
C VAL A 142 -6.82 1.62 9.79
N ILE A 143 -7.13 2.11 8.60
CA ILE A 143 -6.55 3.34 8.07
C ILE A 143 -7.28 4.56 8.66
N THR A 144 -6.55 5.60 8.99
CA THR A 144 -7.10 6.88 9.42
C THR A 144 -6.77 7.94 8.36
N TRP A 145 -7.80 8.55 7.78
CA TRP A 145 -7.67 9.61 6.78
C TRP A 145 -7.58 10.97 7.45
N THR A 146 -6.94 11.94 6.79
CA THR A 146 -6.99 13.32 7.27
C THR A 146 -8.41 13.90 7.15
N PRO A 147 -8.83 14.79 8.05
CA PRO A 147 -10.16 15.40 7.97
C PRO A 147 -10.44 16.14 6.66
N LYS A 148 -9.40 16.61 5.97
CA LYS A 148 -9.54 17.29 4.67
C LYS A 148 -9.97 16.37 3.54
N LEU A 149 -9.58 15.08 3.60
CA LEU A 149 -9.92 14.11 2.56
C LEU A 149 -11.40 13.73 2.61
N LEU A 150 -11.98 13.74 3.81
CA LEU A 150 -13.37 13.29 4.06
C LEU A 150 -14.40 14.40 3.90
N LYS A 151 -13.98 15.62 3.59
CA LYS A 151 -14.84 16.77 3.28
C LYS A 151 -15.02 16.91 1.77
#